data_128ad5bd38d54a2d0e433090b54f9a18
#
_entry.id   128ad5bd38d54a2d0e433090b54f9a18
#
_cell.length_a   1.000
_cell.length_b   1.000
_cell.length_c   1.000
_cell.angle_alpha   90.00
_cell.angle_beta   90.00
_cell.angle_gamma   90.00
#
_symmetry.space_group_name_H-M   'P 1'
#
loop_
_entity.id
_entity.type
_entity.pdbx_description
1 polymer ?
#
loop_
_entity_poly.entity_id
_entity_poly.type
_entity_poly.pdbx_seq_one_letter_code
_entity_poly.pdbx_strand_id
1 'polypeptide(L)'
;MHLEKAGCSAGARGGNERVAGALRSTRLFARLPVADLCWLAAETVLAPRENADVVFRQGDAADTLFIIASGHVGVFLGAPGDYGCLAGTAGRGELLGEAAIIGFPTYPASSQMLSAGELVTVPAAAVRHLMSQHFEMVLALMGEMSMRIRRQVREIMDLKMKTAPQRLAGHLAMLTPVQQGPAEVRLPYEKKLLATQLGMQPETLSRALMRLQALGVSNGAGAGAFSLRDVALLRRYASDDAGID
;
A
#
# COMPACT_ATOMS: atom_id res chain seq x y z
N MET A 1 -22.25 -32.12 13.85
CA MET A 1 -23.43 -31.50 13.26
C MET A 1 -23.00 -30.98 11.90
N HIS A 2 -23.49 -31.64 10.83
CA HIS A 2 -23.05 -31.45 9.44
C HIS A 2 -23.43 -30.04 8.97
N LEU A 3 -22.44 -29.23 8.57
CA LEU A 3 -22.66 -28.03 7.76
C LEU A 3 -22.81 -28.46 6.30
N GLU A 4 -24.01 -28.35 5.80
CA GLU A 4 -24.36 -28.60 4.40
C GLU A 4 -23.51 -27.72 3.47
N LYS A 5 -23.03 -28.38 2.41
CA LYS A 5 -22.35 -27.74 1.28
C LYS A 5 -23.30 -26.75 0.60
N ALA A 6 -23.20 -25.46 0.98
CA ALA A 6 -23.86 -24.41 0.24
C ALA A 6 -23.20 -24.28 -1.15
N GLY A 7 -23.90 -24.77 -2.17
CA GLY A 7 -23.50 -24.65 -3.57
C GLY A 7 -23.49 -23.18 -3.99
N CYS A 8 -22.39 -22.74 -4.58
CA CYS A 8 -22.23 -21.43 -5.18
C CYS A 8 -23.26 -21.26 -6.31
N SER A 9 -24.29 -20.44 -6.10
CA SER A 9 -25.36 -20.23 -7.09
C SER A 9 -24.86 -19.37 -8.26
N ALA A 10 -25.36 -19.66 -9.45
CA ALA A 10 -24.82 -19.20 -10.74
C ALA A 10 -24.88 -17.69 -11.03
N GLY A 11 -25.63 -16.91 -10.25
CA GLY A 11 -25.78 -15.45 -10.46
C GLY A 11 -24.77 -14.59 -9.69
N ALA A 12 -24.12 -15.15 -8.67
CA ALA A 12 -23.11 -14.44 -7.84
C ALA A 12 -21.65 -14.73 -8.29
N ARG A 13 -21.46 -15.51 -9.36
CA ARG A 13 -20.14 -16.06 -9.73
C ARG A 13 -19.11 -14.99 -10.08
N GLY A 14 -19.45 -13.95 -10.84
CA GLY A 14 -18.47 -12.94 -11.26
C GLY A 14 -17.98 -12.04 -10.11
N GLY A 15 -18.85 -11.67 -9.18
CA GLY A 15 -18.50 -10.89 -7.99
C GLY A 15 -17.63 -11.69 -7.01
N ASN A 16 -18.04 -12.91 -6.71
CA ASN A 16 -17.30 -13.78 -5.78
C ASN A 16 -15.94 -14.24 -6.33
N GLU A 17 -15.78 -14.43 -7.65
CA GLU A 17 -14.49 -14.73 -8.27
C GLU A 17 -13.50 -13.54 -8.14
N ARG A 18 -13.96 -12.33 -8.33
CA ARG A 18 -13.13 -11.12 -8.16
C ARG A 18 -12.72 -10.92 -6.70
N VAL A 19 -13.66 -11.11 -5.78
CA VAL A 19 -13.39 -11.08 -4.34
C VAL A 19 -12.39 -12.16 -3.95
N ALA A 20 -12.61 -13.41 -4.34
CA ALA A 20 -11.71 -14.53 -4.08
C ALA A 20 -10.31 -14.30 -4.69
N GLY A 21 -10.24 -13.71 -5.88
CA GLY A 21 -8.98 -13.30 -6.51
C GLY A 21 -8.25 -12.24 -5.70
N ALA A 22 -8.95 -11.23 -5.21
CA ALA A 22 -8.38 -10.18 -4.36
C ALA A 22 -7.90 -10.75 -3.01
N LEU A 23 -8.71 -11.61 -2.36
CA LEU A 23 -8.31 -12.32 -1.14
C LEU A 23 -7.02 -13.13 -1.36
N ARG A 24 -6.96 -13.94 -2.43
CA ARG A 24 -5.77 -14.75 -2.75
C ARG A 24 -4.53 -13.94 -3.11
N SER A 25 -4.67 -12.71 -3.56
CA SER A 25 -3.52 -11.85 -3.86
C SER A 25 -2.77 -11.41 -2.62
N THR A 26 -3.39 -11.51 -1.43
CA THR A 26 -2.78 -11.18 -0.15
C THR A 26 -2.07 -12.39 0.44
N ARG A 27 -0.97 -12.18 1.14
CA ARG A 27 -0.26 -13.26 1.84
C ARG A 27 -1.10 -13.91 2.93
N LEU A 28 -1.96 -13.14 3.59
CA LEU A 28 -2.79 -13.58 4.69
C LEU A 28 -3.75 -14.72 4.28
N PHE A 29 -4.35 -14.61 3.09
CA PHE A 29 -5.37 -15.55 2.61
C PHE A 29 -4.87 -16.48 1.49
N ALA A 30 -3.63 -16.32 1.02
CA ALA A 30 -3.10 -17.05 -0.13
C ALA A 30 -3.11 -18.58 0.04
N ARG A 31 -3.01 -19.06 1.28
CA ARG A 31 -2.94 -20.49 1.61
C ARG A 31 -4.24 -21.08 2.16
N LEU A 32 -5.31 -20.28 2.25
CA LEU A 32 -6.60 -20.79 2.71
C LEU A 32 -7.14 -21.89 1.79
N PRO A 33 -7.75 -22.95 2.37
CA PRO A 33 -8.53 -23.92 1.61
C PRO A 33 -9.62 -23.23 0.79
N VAL A 34 -9.96 -23.81 -0.37
CA VAL A 34 -10.94 -23.21 -1.28
C VAL A 34 -12.31 -23.03 -0.60
N ALA A 35 -12.71 -23.98 0.26
CA ALA A 35 -13.99 -23.90 0.98
C ALA A 35 -14.05 -22.67 1.91
N ASP A 36 -12.97 -22.42 2.68
CA ASP A 36 -12.89 -21.31 3.62
C ASP A 36 -12.77 -19.99 2.89
N LEU A 37 -12.04 -19.96 1.77
CA LEU A 37 -11.96 -18.79 0.91
C LEU A 37 -13.32 -18.44 0.30
N CYS A 38 -14.11 -19.43 -0.15
CA CYS A 38 -15.46 -19.21 -0.65
C CYS A 38 -16.40 -18.72 0.46
N TRP A 39 -16.28 -19.29 1.65
CA TRP A 39 -17.04 -18.83 2.82
C TRP A 39 -16.70 -17.37 3.15
N LEU A 40 -15.40 -17.02 3.23
CA LEU A 40 -14.96 -15.64 3.50
C LEU A 40 -15.43 -14.69 2.40
N ALA A 41 -15.35 -15.10 1.13
CA ALA A 41 -15.79 -14.28 0.01
C ALA A 41 -17.30 -13.96 0.05
N ALA A 42 -18.11 -14.81 0.66
CA ALA A 42 -19.54 -14.54 0.85
C ALA A 42 -19.81 -13.50 1.96
N GLU A 43 -18.88 -13.37 2.93
CA GLU A 43 -18.96 -12.37 4.01
C GLU A 43 -18.34 -11.03 3.64
N THR A 44 -17.79 -10.88 2.42
CA THR A 44 -17.02 -9.71 2.00
C THR A 44 -17.71 -8.92 0.93
N VAL A 45 -17.39 -7.63 0.85
CA VAL A 45 -17.92 -6.71 -0.17
C VAL A 45 -16.75 -6.10 -0.94
N LEU A 46 -16.81 -6.21 -2.28
CA LEU A 46 -15.93 -5.46 -3.18
C LEU A 46 -16.70 -4.22 -3.66
N ALA A 47 -16.18 -3.05 -3.37
CA ALA A 47 -16.82 -1.79 -3.73
C ALA A 47 -15.84 -0.83 -4.40
N PRO A 48 -16.28 -0.09 -5.44
CA PRO A 48 -15.52 1.00 -6.01
C PRO A 48 -15.38 2.14 -4.99
N ARG A 49 -14.27 2.85 -5.08
CA ARG A 49 -13.94 4.03 -4.28
C ARG A 49 -13.38 5.11 -5.19
N GLU A 50 -13.80 6.33 -4.94
CA GLU A 50 -13.28 7.49 -5.67
C GLU A 50 -12.00 8.03 -4.99
N ASN A 51 -11.28 8.88 -5.74
CA ASN A 51 -10.17 9.62 -5.17
C ASN A 51 -10.66 10.49 -4.00
N ALA A 52 -9.87 10.55 -2.92
CA ALA A 52 -10.17 11.24 -1.67
C ALA A 52 -11.29 10.61 -0.79
N ASP A 53 -11.88 9.47 -1.18
CA ASP A 53 -12.78 8.74 -0.29
C ASP A 53 -12.07 8.32 0.99
N VAL A 54 -12.67 8.63 2.14
CA VAL A 54 -12.17 8.17 3.43
C VAL A 54 -12.53 6.71 3.61
N VAL A 55 -11.54 5.86 3.92
CA VAL A 55 -11.72 4.43 4.17
C VAL A 55 -12.10 4.19 5.64
N PHE A 56 -11.36 4.80 6.55
CA PHE A 56 -11.66 4.87 8.00
C PHE A 56 -10.92 6.07 8.62
N ARG A 57 -11.37 6.52 9.77
CA ARG A 57 -10.75 7.60 10.54
C ARG A 57 -10.05 7.06 11.77
N GLN A 58 -9.01 7.76 12.21
CA GLN A 58 -8.40 7.51 13.50
C GLN A 58 -9.44 7.64 14.63
N GLY A 59 -9.52 6.65 15.51
CA GLY A 59 -10.49 6.58 16.59
C GLY A 59 -11.80 5.89 16.24
N ASP A 60 -12.11 5.64 14.95
CA ASP A 60 -13.27 4.82 14.57
C ASP A 60 -13.13 3.40 15.09
N ALA A 61 -14.27 2.72 15.35
CA ALA A 61 -14.28 1.33 15.77
C ALA A 61 -13.55 0.43 14.77
N ALA A 62 -12.59 -0.36 15.24
CA ALA A 62 -11.82 -1.26 14.41
C ALA A 62 -12.51 -2.62 14.33
N ASP A 63 -13.42 -2.76 13.38
CA ASP A 63 -14.20 -3.99 13.13
C ASP A 63 -14.02 -4.58 11.73
N THR A 64 -13.25 -3.92 10.89
CA THR A 64 -13.15 -4.22 9.46
C THR A 64 -11.68 -4.22 9.02
N LEU A 65 -11.31 -5.23 8.21
CA LEU A 65 -10.06 -5.31 7.46
C LEU A 65 -10.35 -4.91 6.01
N PHE A 66 -9.44 -4.17 5.39
CA PHE A 66 -9.56 -3.77 4.00
C PHE A 66 -8.42 -4.35 3.16
N ILE A 67 -8.74 -4.78 1.93
CA ILE A 67 -7.76 -5.21 0.94
C ILE A 67 -7.88 -4.30 -0.28
N ILE A 68 -6.76 -3.80 -0.75
CA ILE A 68 -6.72 -2.96 -1.94
C ILE A 68 -6.73 -3.87 -3.17
N ALA A 69 -7.86 -3.96 -3.86
CA ALA A 69 -7.98 -4.71 -5.12
C ALA A 69 -7.40 -3.91 -6.28
N SER A 70 -7.57 -2.59 -6.28
CA SER A 70 -6.94 -1.64 -7.21
C SER A 70 -6.89 -0.24 -6.61
N GLY A 71 -6.07 0.63 -7.19
CA GLY A 71 -5.84 1.98 -6.70
C GLY A 71 -4.75 2.06 -5.62
N HIS A 72 -4.64 3.23 -4.98
CA HIS A 72 -3.68 3.52 -3.93
C HIS A 72 -4.37 4.20 -2.76
N VAL A 73 -3.89 3.90 -1.56
CA VAL A 73 -4.45 4.40 -0.31
C VAL A 73 -3.34 5.03 0.52
N GLY A 74 -3.61 6.19 1.11
CA GLY A 74 -2.73 6.85 2.08
C GLY A 74 -3.16 6.51 3.50
N VAL A 75 -2.18 6.33 4.38
CA VAL A 75 -2.36 6.21 5.82
C VAL A 75 -1.85 7.48 6.48
N PHE A 76 -2.67 8.11 7.30
CA PHE A 76 -2.41 9.41 7.89
C PHE A 76 -2.48 9.35 9.42
N LEU A 77 -1.55 10.00 10.08
CA LEU A 77 -1.68 10.32 11.49
C LEU A 77 -2.46 11.63 11.61
N GLY A 78 -3.60 11.59 12.28
CA GLY A 78 -4.57 12.69 12.30
C GLY A 78 -5.62 12.59 11.19
N ALA A 79 -6.36 13.68 10.98
CA ALA A 79 -7.35 13.73 9.91
C ALA A 79 -6.68 13.79 8.54
N PRO A 80 -7.20 13.07 7.52
CA PRO A 80 -6.77 13.26 6.14
C PRO A 80 -7.04 14.71 5.69
N GLY A 81 -6.11 15.29 4.91
CA GLY A 81 -6.22 16.66 4.43
C GLY A 81 -5.07 17.55 4.90
N ASP A 82 -5.34 18.83 5.13
CA ASP A 82 -4.29 19.84 5.34
C ASP A 82 -3.45 19.68 6.62
N TYR A 83 -3.89 18.88 7.60
CA TYR A 83 -3.24 18.70 8.90
C TYR A 83 -2.77 17.28 9.18
N GLY A 84 -3.07 16.32 8.30
CA GLY A 84 -2.65 14.93 8.49
C GLY A 84 -1.23 14.68 7.99
N CYS A 85 -0.39 14.03 8.80
CA CYS A 85 0.91 13.56 8.36
C CYS A 85 0.74 12.23 7.61
N LEU A 86 1.11 12.17 6.33
CA LEU A 86 1.16 10.91 5.57
C LEU A 86 2.22 9.99 6.19
N ALA A 87 1.76 8.95 6.87
CA ALA A 87 2.61 7.95 7.50
C ALA A 87 3.06 6.85 6.54
N GLY A 88 2.35 6.68 5.42
CA GLY A 88 2.70 5.70 4.40
C GLY A 88 1.62 5.58 3.33
N THR A 89 1.94 4.79 2.30
CA THR A 89 1.02 4.46 1.21
C THR A 89 0.91 2.96 1.07
N ALA A 90 -0.24 2.50 0.62
CA ALA A 90 -0.50 1.10 0.32
C ALA A 90 -1.14 0.98 -1.07
N GLY A 91 -0.84 -0.11 -1.76
CA GLY A 91 -1.32 -0.40 -3.11
C GLY A 91 -1.94 -1.79 -3.23
N ARG A 92 -2.18 -2.21 -4.45
CA ARG A 92 -2.84 -3.48 -4.75
C ARG A 92 -2.23 -4.67 -4.00
N GLY A 93 -3.10 -5.47 -3.37
CA GLY A 93 -2.75 -6.68 -2.61
C GLY A 93 -2.28 -6.39 -1.18
N GLU A 94 -2.16 -5.14 -0.77
CA GLU A 94 -1.82 -4.78 0.60
C GLU A 94 -3.07 -4.68 1.48
N LEU A 95 -2.87 -4.92 2.78
CA LEU A 95 -3.90 -4.90 3.82
C LEU A 95 -3.89 -3.57 4.57
N LEU A 96 -5.07 -3.14 4.98
CA LEU A 96 -5.27 -1.99 5.87
C LEU A 96 -6.24 -2.36 6.98
N GLY A 97 -6.09 -1.74 8.14
CA GLY A 97 -6.99 -1.97 9.26
C GLY A 97 -6.69 -3.24 10.05
N GLU A 98 -5.44 -3.70 10.05
CA GLU A 98 -4.98 -4.89 10.80
C GLU A 98 -5.27 -4.77 12.30
N ALA A 99 -5.39 -3.55 12.83
CA ALA A 99 -5.83 -3.27 14.18
C ALA A 99 -7.12 -4.03 14.54
N ALA A 100 -8.05 -4.15 13.59
CA ALA A 100 -9.32 -4.83 13.76
C ALA A 100 -9.18 -6.33 14.06
N ILE A 101 -8.19 -7.00 13.49
CA ILE A 101 -8.00 -8.44 13.65
C ILE A 101 -7.09 -8.81 14.82
N ILE A 102 -6.23 -7.91 15.27
CA ILE A 102 -5.34 -8.12 16.43
C ILE A 102 -5.91 -7.60 17.76
N GLY A 103 -7.16 -7.11 17.75
CA GLY A 103 -7.91 -6.82 18.96
C GLY A 103 -7.81 -5.38 19.48
N PHE A 104 -7.33 -4.44 18.67
CA PHE A 104 -7.45 -3.02 19.04
C PHE A 104 -8.90 -2.56 18.90
N PRO A 105 -9.43 -1.75 19.85
CA PRO A 105 -10.80 -1.29 19.80
C PRO A 105 -11.05 -0.25 18.70
N THR A 106 -10.02 0.51 18.32
CA THR A 106 -10.13 1.60 17.35
C THR A 106 -8.95 1.60 16.39
N TYR A 107 -9.12 2.21 15.21
CA TYR A 107 -8.03 2.42 14.26
C TYR A 107 -7.04 3.45 14.81
N PRO A 108 -5.72 3.16 14.79
CA PRO A 108 -4.69 4.07 15.32
C PRO A 108 -4.33 5.21 14.35
N ALA A 109 -4.83 5.17 13.13
CA ALA A 109 -4.57 6.13 12.07
C ALA A 109 -5.80 6.29 11.18
N SER A 110 -5.85 7.32 10.34
CA SER A 110 -6.85 7.47 9.28
C SER A 110 -6.36 6.92 7.97
N SER A 111 -7.28 6.58 7.07
CA SER A 111 -6.95 6.08 5.74
C SER A 111 -7.86 6.70 4.68
N GLN A 112 -7.27 7.06 3.53
CA GLN A 112 -7.97 7.74 2.43
C GLN A 112 -7.45 7.27 1.09
N MET A 113 -8.33 7.15 0.09
CA MET A 113 -7.94 6.86 -1.29
C MET A 113 -7.11 8.00 -1.87
N LEU A 114 -5.99 7.66 -2.49
CA LEU A 114 -5.12 8.59 -3.23
C LEU A 114 -5.36 8.54 -4.74
N SER A 115 -6.08 7.53 -5.21
CA SER A 115 -6.58 7.39 -6.58
C SER A 115 -7.86 6.58 -6.55
N ALA A 116 -8.72 6.73 -7.56
CA ALA A 116 -9.87 5.85 -7.74
C ALA A 116 -9.41 4.38 -7.82
N GLY A 117 -10.23 3.47 -7.27
CA GLY A 117 -9.91 2.06 -7.20
C GLY A 117 -11.02 1.22 -6.60
N GLU A 118 -10.69 0.04 -6.13
CA GLU A 118 -11.62 -0.89 -5.51
C GLU A 118 -11.05 -1.46 -4.22
N LEU A 119 -11.88 -1.52 -3.20
CA LEU A 119 -11.54 -2.12 -1.90
C LEU A 119 -12.42 -3.34 -1.62
N VAL A 120 -11.83 -4.39 -1.10
CA VAL A 120 -12.52 -5.51 -0.47
C VAL A 120 -12.61 -5.23 1.02
N THR A 121 -13.84 -5.20 1.53
CA THR A 121 -14.17 -4.96 2.94
C THR A 121 -14.44 -6.30 3.60
N VAL A 122 -13.63 -6.69 4.58
CA VAL A 122 -13.68 -8.00 5.24
C VAL A 122 -14.00 -7.81 6.73
N PRO A 123 -15.11 -8.37 7.25
CA PRO A 123 -15.41 -8.30 8.66
C PRO A 123 -14.29 -8.93 9.52
N ALA A 124 -13.77 -8.19 10.49
CA ALA A 124 -12.67 -8.66 11.33
C ALA A 124 -13.03 -9.93 12.12
N ALA A 125 -14.30 -10.08 12.49
CA ALA A 125 -14.81 -11.28 13.16
C ALA A 125 -14.64 -12.54 12.29
N ALA A 126 -14.93 -12.46 10.98
CA ALA A 126 -14.74 -13.54 10.02
C ALA A 126 -13.25 -13.93 9.89
N VAL A 127 -12.38 -12.92 9.82
CA VAL A 127 -10.93 -13.15 9.76
C VAL A 127 -10.43 -13.83 11.03
N ARG A 128 -10.82 -13.33 12.21
CA ARG A 128 -10.44 -13.93 13.50
C ARG A 128 -10.94 -15.37 13.64
N HIS A 129 -12.16 -15.65 13.15
CA HIS A 129 -12.70 -17.02 13.12
C HIS A 129 -11.78 -17.96 12.31
N LEU A 130 -11.40 -17.57 11.10
CA LEU A 130 -10.49 -18.38 10.28
C LEU A 130 -9.09 -18.48 10.89
N MET A 131 -8.56 -17.41 11.48
CA MET A 131 -7.25 -17.44 12.17
C MET A 131 -7.23 -18.41 13.36
N SER A 132 -8.38 -18.64 14.02
CA SER A 132 -8.47 -19.64 15.10
C SER A 132 -8.42 -21.08 14.58
N GLN A 133 -8.70 -21.31 13.30
CA GLN A 133 -8.70 -22.62 12.65
C GLN A 133 -7.42 -22.87 11.84
N HIS A 134 -6.80 -21.80 11.32
CA HIS A 134 -5.65 -21.86 10.41
C HIS A 134 -4.46 -21.07 10.98
N PHE A 135 -3.60 -21.76 11.70
CA PHE A 135 -2.41 -21.13 12.32
C PHE A 135 -1.47 -20.51 11.29
N GLU A 136 -1.43 -21.03 10.06
CA GLU A 136 -0.65 -20.45 8.98
C GLU A 136 -1.04 -19.00 8.66
N MET A 137 -2.30 -18.61 8.88
CA MET A 137 -2.73 -17.21 8.73
C MET A 137 -2.06 -16.30 9.76
N VAL A 138 -1.93 -16.78 11.00
CA VAL A 138 -1.25 -16.02 12.06
C VAL A 138 0.22 -15.82 11.68
N LEU A 139 0.90 -16.87 11.21
CA LEU A 139 2.29 -16.79 10.74
C LEU A 139 2.43 -15.85 9.54
N ALA A 140 1.48 -15.88 8.60
CA ALA A 140 1.47 -14.97 7.45
C ALA A 140 1.33 -13.50 7.89
N LEU A 141 0.42 -13.21 8.82
CA LEU A 141 0.24 -11.88 9.39
C LEU A 141 1.51 -11.38 10.10
N MET A 142 2.12 -12.24 10.94
CA MET A 142 3.39 -11.92 11.61
C MET A 142 4.50 -11.64 10.59
N GLY A 143 4.57 -12.42 9.52
CA GLY A 143 5.51 -12.21 8.41
C GLY A 143 5.31 -10.86 7.72
N GLU A 144 4.07 -10.47 7.43
CA GLU A 144 3.74 -9.16 6.84
C GLU A 144 4.12 -8.00 7.78
N MET A 145 3.77 -8.12 9.06
CA MET A 145 4.15 -7.12 10.08
C MET A 145 5.67 -6.98 10.20
N SER A 146 6.41 -8.09 10.21
CA SER A 146 7.88 -8.07 10.22
C SER A 146 8.45 -7.36 8.99
N MET A 147 7.91 -7.64 7.81
CA MET A 147 8.34 -6.97 6.56
C MET A 147 8.01 -5.47 6.58
N ARG A 148 6.85 -5.09 7.12
CA ARG A 148 6.44 -3.69 7.27
C ARG A 148 7.37 -2.94 8.22
N ILE A 149 7.68 -3.52 9.39
CA ILE A 149 8.64 -2.93 10.34
C ILE A 149 10.01 -2.74 9.68
N ARG A 150 10.52 -3.74 8.95
CA ARG A 150 11.80 -3.63 8.22
C ARG A 150 11.78 -2.53 7.16
N ARG A 151 10.63 -2.31 6.50
CA ARG A 151 10.46 -1.20 5.54
C ARG A 151 10.53 0.14 6.27
N GLN A 152 9.80 0.30 7.36
CA GLN A 152 9.82 1.53 8.17
C GLN A 152 11.20 1.84 8.74
N VAL A 153 11.92 0.83 9.25
CA VAL A 153 13.30 1.03 9.72
C VAL A 153 14.21 1.52 8.59
N ARG A 154 14.09 0.96 7.39
CA ARG A 154 14.85 1.44 6.22
C ARG A 154 14.49 2.88 5.85
N GLU A 155 13.21 3.25 5.86
CA GLU A 155 12.75 4.62 5.60
C GLU A 155 13.33 5.61 6.63
N ILE A 156 13.35 5.23 7.92
CA ILE A 156 13.99 6.04 8.97
C ILE A 156 15.50 6.18 8.74
N MET A 157 16.17 5.10 8.34
CA MET A 157 17.59 5.15 8.02
C MET A 157 17.85 6.04 6.79
N ASP A 158 17.03 5.92 5.76
CA ASP A 158 17.11 6.77 4.58
C ASP A 158 16.93 8.26 4.91
N LEU A 159 16.02 8.58 5.84
CA LEU A 159 15.83 9.96 6.32
C LEU A 159 17.07 10.50 7.05
N LYS A 160 17.80 9.65 7.76
CA LYS A 160 19.00 10.03 8.53
C LYS A 160 20.28 10.07 7.70
N MET A 161 20.42 9.15 6.73
CA MET A 161 21.70 8.93 6.03
C MET A 161 21.71 9.51 4.63
N LYS A 162 20.55 9.72 3.99
CA LYS A 162 20.47 10.13 2.59
C LYS A 162 20.07 11.58 2.43
N THR A 163 20.68 12.25 1.46
CA THR A 163 20.26 13.58 1.01
C THR A 163 18.88 13.53 0.34
N ALA A 164 18.20 14.67 0.26
CA ALA A 164 16.89 14.75 -0.39
C ALA A 164 16.89 14.24 -1.86
N PRO A 165 17.89 14.57 -2.71
CA PRO A 165 17.98 14.01 -4.05
C PRO A 165 18.14 12.47 -4.07
N GLN A 166 18.91 11.91 -3.12
CA GLN A 166 19.10 10.47 -3.03
C GLN A 166 17.82 9.74 -2.61
N ARG A 167 17.07 10.27 -1.64
CA ARG A 167 15.77 9.72 -1.27
C ARG A 167 14.78 9.74 -2.43
N LEU A 168 14.74 10.86 -3.18
CA LEU A 168 13.91 10.98 -4.37
C LEU A 168 14.34 10.00 -5.46
N ALA A 169 15.64 9.87 -5.73
CA ALA A 169 16.17 8.90 -6.69
C ALA A 169 15.77 7.45 -6.35
N GLY A 170 15.94 7.06 -5.09
CA GLY A 170 15.55 5.75 -4.60
C GLY A 170 14.04 5.49 -4.74
N HIS A 171 13.23 6.47 -4.41
CA HIS A 171 11.78 6.37 -4.55
C HIS A 171 11.35 6.20 -6.01
N LEU A 172 11.84 7.04 -6.93
CA LEU A 172 11.52 6.92 -8.37
C LEU A 172 11.97 5.58 -8.95
N ALA A 173 13.13 5.08 -8.52
CA ALA A 173 13.65 3.78 -8.97
C ALA A 173 12.84 2.58 -8.42
N MET A 174 12.10 2.74 -7.30
CA MET A 174 11.20 1.71 -6.78
C MET A 174 9.85 1.66 -7.50
N LEU A 175 9.44 2.73 -8.19
CA LEU A 175 8.18 2.77 -8.93
C LEU A 175 8.19 1.93 -10.21
N THR A 176 9.33 1.38 -10.61
CA THR A 176 9.47 0.55 -11.80
C THR A 176 10.10 -0.81 -11.47
N PRO A 177 9.62 -1.91 -12.09
CA PRO A 177 10.28 -3.21 -12.00
C PRO A 177 11.60 -3.27 -12.81
N VAL A 178 11.82 -2.31 -13.71
CA VAL A 178 13.03 -2.22 -14.54
C VAL A 178 14.26 -2.04 -13.65
N GLN A 179 15.31 -2.82 -13.90
CA GLN A 179 16.53 -2.77 -13.10
C GLN A 179 17.62 -1.88 -13.72
N GLN A 180 17.63 -1.72 -15.03
CA GLN A 180 18.62 -0.94 -15.78
C GLN A 180 18.03 -0.41 -17.09
N GLY A 181 18.62 0.66 -17.63
CA GLY A 181 18.16 1.32 -18.84
C GLY A 181 16.98 2.25 -18.61
N PRO A 182 16.30 2.70 -19.68
CA PRO A 182 15.25 3.69 -19.61
C PRO A 182 13.95 3.12 -19.03
N ALA A 183 13.22 3.96 -18.30
CA ALA A 183 11.89 3.63 -17.79
C ALA A 183 11.02 4.88 -17.70
N GLU A 184 9.72 4.68 -17.81
CA GLU A 184 8.74 5.68 -17.42
C GLU A 184 8.05 5.27 -16.12
N VAL A 185 7.92 6.21 -15.21
CA VAL A 185 7.27 6.00 -13.93
C VAL A 185 6.21 7.06 -13.71
N ARG A 186 5.15 6.68 -13.02
CA ARG A 186 4.07 7.58 -12.66
C ARG A 186 3.80 7.51 -11.18
N LEU A 187 3.71 8.68 -10.54
CA LEU A 187 3.26 8.75 -9.16
C LEU A 187 1.77 8.37 -9.08
N PRO A 188 1.39 7.53 -8.13
CA PRO A 188 -0.01 7.20 -7.92
C PRO A 188 -0.79 8.30 -7.16
N TYR A 189 -0.12 9.40 -6.82
CA TYR A 189 -0.63 10.53 -6.05
C TYR A 189 0.05 11.84 -6.46
N GLU A 190 -0.42 12.95 -5.92
CA GLU A 190 0.10 14.29 -6.23
C GLU A 190 1.54 14.51 -5.70
N LYS A 191 2.32 15.35 -6.39
CA LYS A 191 3.69 15.71 -5.98
C LYS A 191 3.79 16.29 -4.56
N LYS A 192 2.74 16.95 -4.06
CA LYS A 192 2.69 17.45 -2.68
C LYS A 192 2.82 16.31 -1.67
N LEU A 193 2.11 15.20 -1.91
CA LEU A 193 2.18 13.99 -1.06
C LEU A 193 3.55 13.30 -1.18
N LEU A 194 4.20 13.32 -2.35
CA LEU A 194 5.56 12.82 -2.50
C LEU A 194 6.55 13.55 -1.59
N ALA A 195 6.47 14.88 -1.51
CA ALA A 195 7.33 15.66 -0.62
C ALA A 195 7.15 15.20 0.85
N THR A 196 5.90 15.11 1.30
CA THR A 196 5.58 14.65 2.66
C THR A 196 6.10 13.22 2.92
N GLN A 197 5.86 12.29 1.98
CA GLN A 197 6.32 10.89 2.10
C GLN A 197 7.84 10.78 2.19
N LEU A 198 8.57 11.64 1.47
CA LEU A 198 10.03 11.65 1.49
C LEU A 198 10.60 12.53 2.63
N GLY A 199 9.77 13.04 3.53
CA GLY A 199 10.19 13.88 4.65
C GLY A 199 10.90 15.17 4.20
N MET A 200 10.35 15.86 3.19
CA MET A 200 10.92 17.10 2.69
C MET A 200 9.84 18.15 2.38
N GLN A 201 10.22 19.42 2.36
CA GLN A 201 9.36 20.51 1.92
C GLN A 201 9.23 20.53 0.39
N PRO A 202 8.13 21.08 -0.17
CA PRO A 202 7.91 21.15 -1.62
C PRO A 202 9.04 21.84 -2.39
N GLU A 203 9.65 22.88 -1.81
CA GLU A 203 10.78 23.61 -2.39
C GLU A 203 12.03 22.73 -2.45
N THR A 204 12.23 21.90 -1.41
CA THR A 204 13.34 20.93 -1.37
C THR A 204 13.13 19.82 -2.41
N LEU A 205 11.90 19.36 -2.59
CA LEU A 205 11.55 18.41 -3.66
C LEU A 205 11.86 19.00 -5.04
N SER A 206 11.48 20.26 -5.27
CA SER A 206 11.75 20.93 -6.56
C SER A 206 13.25 21.04 -6.84
N ARG A 207 14.05 21.39 -5.82
CA ARG A 207 15.53 21.43 -5.93
C ARG A 207 16.12 20.03 -6.16
N ALA A 208 15.60 19.02 -5.48
CA ALA A 208 16.00 17.62 -5.68
C ALA A 208 15.72 17.15 -7.11
N LEU A 209 14.53 17.47 -7.66
CA LEU A 209 14.18 17.18 -9.04
C LEU A 209 15.14 17.83 -10.04
N MET A 210 15.48 19.12 -9.85
CA MET A 210 16.47 19.79 -10.71
C MET A 210 17.83 19.10 -10.66
N ARG A 211 18.27 18.64 -9.48
CA ARG A 211 19.53 17.90 -9.37
C ARG A 211 19.49 16.57 -10.10
N LEU A 212 18.36 15.86 -10.09
CA LEU A 212 18.19 14.59 -10.78
C LEU A 212 18.07 14.75 -12.31
N GLN A 213 17.79 15.94 -12.84
CA GLN A 213 17.84 16.21 -14.29
C GLN A 213 19.23 15.93 -14.87
N ALA A 214 20.30 16.24 -14.14
CA ALA A 214 21.67 15.91 -14.55
C ALA A 214 21.91 14.38 -14.64
N LEU A 215 21.12 13.57 -13.94
CA LEU A 215 21.14 12.10 -13.98
C LEU A 215 20.13 11.53 -15.00
N GLY A 216 19.51 12.40 -15.81
CA GLY A 216 18.58 11.99 -16.87
C GLY A 216 17.16 11.73 -16.38
N VAL A 217 16.74 12.30 -15.26
CA VAL A 217 15.34 12.34 -14.84
C VAL A 217 14.67 13.56 -15.47
N SER A 218 13.57 13.38 -16.17
CA SER A 218 12.79 14.47 -16.77
C SER A 218 11.29 14.26 -16.51
N ASN A 219 10.49 15.30 -16.73
CA ASN A 219 9.04 15.14 -16.70
C ASN A 219 8.60 14.26 -17.86
N GLY A 220 7.79 13.24 -17.57
CA GLY A 220 7.15 12.39 -18.55
C GLY A 220 5.82 12.97 -19.07
N ALA A 221 5.12 12.19 -19.87
CA ALA A 221 3.83 12.56 -20.43
C ALA A 221 2.72 12.53 -19.37
N GLY A 222 2.29 13.72 -18.89
CA GLY A 222 1.20 13.90 -17.97
C GLY A 222 1.60 14.24 -16.53
N ALA A 223 0.61 14.56 -15.72
CA ALA A 223 0.81 14.95 -14.32
C ALA A 223 1.38 13.79 -13.51
N GLY A 224 2.45 14.05 -12.75
CA GLY A 224 3.10 13.03 -11.91
C GLY A 224 3.91 11.97 -12.66
N ALA A 225 4.08 12.08 -13.99
CA ALA A 225 4.92 11.19 -14.76
C ALA A 225 6.37 11.69 -14.81
N PHE A 226 7.32 10.73 -14.79
CA PHE A 226 8.74 10.97 -14.94
C PHE A 226 9.34 9.98 -15.93
N SER A 227 10.22 10.49 -16.81
CA SER A 227 11.06 9.66 -17.65
C SER A 227 12.43 9.52 -17.01
N LEU A 228 12.89 8.30 -16.87
CA LEU A 228 14.19 7.93 -16.30
C LEU A 228 15.08 7.42 -17.44
N ARG A 229 16.20 8.08 -17.69
CA ARG A 229 17.15 7.69 -18.75
C ARG A 229 17.86 6.37 -18.44
N ASP A 230 18.22 6.16 -17.18
CA ASP A 230 18.85 4.92 -16.71
C ASP A 230 18.53 4.65 -15.23
N VAL A 231 17.76 3.62 -15.00
CA VAL A 231 17.36 3.19 -13.65
C VAL A 231 18.55 2.69 -12.83
N ALA A 232 19.55 2.02 -13.46
CA ALA A 232 20.73 1.55 -12.74
C ALA A 232 21.57 2.70 -12.20
N LEU A 233 21.73 3.77 -13.00
CA LEU A 233 22.42 4.99 -12.56
C LEU A 233 21.69 5.63 -11.38
N LEU A 234 20.36 5.72 -11.45
CA LEU A 234 19.54 6.30 -10.39
C LEU A 234 19.62 5.49 -9.10
N ARG A 235 19.62 4.14 -9.20
CA ARG A 235 19.79 3.23 -8.05
C ARG A 235 21.16 3.39 -7.40
N ARG A 236 22.23 3.47 -8.19
CA ARG A 236 23.59 3.73 -7.67
C ARG A 236 23.63 5.04 -6.92
N TYR A 237 23.16 6.12 -7.52
CA TYR A 237 23.12 7.44 -6.88
C TYR A 237 22.34 7.43 -5.55
N ALA A 238 21.23 6.66 -5.48
CA ALA A 238 20.44 6.50 -4.28
C ALA A 238 21.14 5.66 -3.18
N SER A 239 22.13 4.82 -3.57
CA SER A 239 22.85 3.91 -2.67
C SER A 239 24.24 4.40 -2.31
N ASP A 240 24.82 5.30 -3.13
CA ASP A 240 26.13 5.84 -2.83
C ASP A 240 26.07 6.57 -1.50
N ASP A 241 26.85 6.09 -0.54
CA ASP A 241 27.22 6.90 0.62
C ASP A 241 27.91 8.14 0.04
N ALA A 242 27.14 9.23 -0.06
CA ALA A 242 27.66 10.47 -0.57
C ALA A 242 28.83 10.85 0.33
N GLY A 243 30.01 10.59 -0.18
CA GLY A 243 31.22 11.15 0.38
C GLY A 243 30.93 12.62 0.61
N ILE A 244 31.09 13.01 1.85
CA ILE A 244 31.13 14.40 2.29
C ILE A 244 32.31 15.00 1.53
N ASP A 245 32.02 15.73 0.45
CA ASP A 245 32.87 16.75 -0.15
C ASP A 245 32.10 18.05 -0.21
#